data_fd4990531d90930ce14298d0e9fb24e1
#
_entry.id   fd4990531d90930ce14298d0e9fb24e1
#
_cell.length_a   1.000
_cell.length_b   1.000
_cell.length_c   1.000
_cell.angle_alpha   90.00
_cell.angle_beta   90.00
_cell.angle_gamma   90.00
#
_symmetry.space_group_name_H-M   'P 1'
#
loop_
_entity.id
_entity.type
_entity.pdbx_description
1 polymer ?
#
loop_
_entity_poly.entity_id
_entity_poly.type
_entity_poly.pdbx_seq_one_letter_code
_entity_poly.pdbx_strand_id
1 'polypeptide(L)'
;PATLRRQRQMCIRDRIWCNESQERYVLAIGENDLEDFRSICKRERCPFSVVGKTVNEKSIKLIDGLTSHVDVPLGMLFGDLPKTKIKIVTKNTKEFETLEPKIDLEHDLELVLRHPSVSSKQFLITIGDRSVGGLTVRDQMVGRYQVPTSNYALSSSSFISKRGEVAAIGEKPQIAIFNPSASLRMAFGELILNLISVPIANIGKVVLSANWMAASGENDNNLDLIEGVKALSEICCELGVAIPVGKDSMSMRTDWNENHKDYSVVSPLSGILTGLAKVPDVSAAITTELRSNASQSLYLSLIHI
;
A
#
# COMPACT_ATOMS: atom_id res chain seq x y z
N PRO A 1 25.91 -18.39 -34.34
CA PRO A 1 25.46 -19.38 -33.33
C PRO A 1 26.11 -19.21 -31.96
N ALA A 2 27.42 -18.88 -31.88
CA ALA A 2 28.13 -18.70 -30.60
C ALA A 2 27.70 -17.44 -29.85
N THR A 3 27.35 -16.36 -30.54
CA THR A 3 26.85 -15.11 -29.98
C THR A 3 25.46 -15.28 -29.39
N LEU A 4 24.58 -16.02 -30.03
CA LEU A 4 23.23 -16.34 -29.51
C LEU A 4 23.26 -17.23 -28.24
N ARG A 5 24.26 -18.15 -28.18
CA ARG A 5 24.47 -18.95 -26.96
C ARG A 5 24.99 -18.11 -25.80
N ARG A 6 25.91 -17.16 -26.05
CA ARG A 6 26.37 -16.23 -24.99
C ARG A 6 25.25 -15.29 -24.50
N GLN A 7 24.45 -14.74 -25.41
CA GLN A 7 23.29 -13.93 -25.02
C GLN A 7 22.26 -14.73 -24.21
N ARG A 8 21.95 -15.97 -24.60
CA ARG A 8 21.05 -16.84 -23.82
C ARG A 8 21.62 -17.18 -22.45
N GLN A 9 22.91 -17.41 -22.30
CA GLN A 9 23.54 -17.66 -21.01
C GLN A 9 23.56 -16.41 -20.12
N MET A 10 23.83 -15.22 -20.67
CA MET A 10 23.72 -13.95 -19.93
C MET A 10 22.29 -13.74 -19.43
N CYS A 11 21.29 -13.86 -20.29
CA CYS A 11 19.89 -13.70 -19.90
C CYS A 11 19.42 -14.70 -18.84
N ILE A 12 19.97 -15.92 -18.81
CA ILE A 12 19.65 -16.91 -17.77
C ILE A 12 20.27 -16.52 -16.43
N ARG A 13 21.50 -16.03 -16.42
CA ARG A 13 22.20 -15.58 -15.20
C ARG A 13 21.54 -14.35 -14.58
N ASP A 14 21.19 -13.37 -15.40
CA ASP A 14 20.48 -12.18 -14.97
C ASP A 14 19.11 -12.55 -14.35
N ARG A 15 18.40 -13.51 -14.97
CA ARG A 15 17.13 -14.01 -14.43
C ARG A 15 17.27 -14.82 -13.15
N ILE A 16 18.40 -15.47 -12.93
CA ILE A 16 18.64 -16.23 -11.69
C ILE A 16 19.10 -15.31 -10.57
N TRP A 17 19.98 -14.36 -10.83
CA TRP A 17 20.55 -13.47 -9.83
C TRP A 17 19.68 -12.25 -9.53
N CYS A 18 19.25 -11.54 -10.56
CA CYS A 18 18.45 -10.31 -10.46
C CYS A 18 17.00 -10.58 -10.84
N ASN A 19 16.32 -11.51 -10.16
CA ASN A 19 14.89 -11.75 -10.41
C ASN A 19 14.04 -11.23 -9.25
N GLU A 20 12.82 -10.86 -9.57
CA GLU A 20 11.82 -10.37 -8.61
C GLU A 20 11.03 -11.51 -7.95
N SER A 21 11.62 -12.71 -7.82
CA SER A 21 10.94 -13.80 -7.12
C SER A 21 10.74 -13.44 -5.67
N GLN A 22 9.50 -13.51 -5.24
CA GLN A 22 9.09 -13.16 -3.88
C GLN A 22 9.45 -14.27 -2.89
N GLU A 23 9.42 -13.91 -1.59
CA GLU A 23 9.60 -14.85 -0.46
C GLU A 23 10.94 -15.59 -0.48
N ARG A 24 11.97 -14.94 -0.95
CA ARG A 24 13.35 -15.41 -0.85
C ARG A 24 14.10 -14.58 0.15
N TYR A 25 14.70 -15.26 1.10
CA TYR A 25 15.42 -14.63 2.21
C TYR A 25 16.88 -15.01 2.13
N VAL A 26 17.75 -14.02 2.33
CA VAL A 26 19.20 -14.23 2.53
C VAL A 26 19.50 -13.98 3.99
N LEU A 27 20.05 -14.96 4.66
CA LEU A 27 20.36 -14.94 6.09
C LEU A 27 21.86 -15.04 6.29
N ALA A 28 22.40 -14.28 7.23
CA ALA A 28 23.75 -14.46 7.73
C ALA A 28 23.68 -15.31 9.01
N ILE A 29 24.26 -16.49 8.97
CA ILE A 29 24.21 -17.47 10.06
C ILE A 29 25.64 -17.79 10.47
N GLY A 30 25.89 -17.88 11.78
CA GLY A 30 27.17 -18.33 12.33
C GLY A 30 27.53 -19.74 11.86
N GLU A 31 28.81 -20.01 11.64
CA GLU A 31 29.26 -21.32 11.16
C GLU A 31 28.89 -22.43 12.15
N ASN A 32 28.89 -22.11 13.45
CA ASN A 32 28.50 -23.06 14.51
C ASN A 32 27.00 -23.36 14.54
N ASP A 33 26.16 -22.47 14.03
CA ASP A 33 24.69 -22.58 14.08
C ASP A 33 24.11 -23.18 12.78
N LEU A 34 24.96 -23.43 11.79
CA LEU A 34 24.53 -23.87 10.45
C LEU A 34 23.84 -25.25 10.48
N GLU A 35 24.32 -26.18 11.31
CA GLU A 35 23.73 -27.53 11.40
C GLU A 35 22.37 -27.51 12.11
N ASP A 36 22.20 -26.67 13.11
CA ASP A 36 20.91 -26.46 13.78
C ASP A 36 19.91 -25.84 12.80
N PHE A 37 20.34 -24.85 12.06
CA PHE A 37 19.52 -24.25 10.99
C PHE A 37 19.14 -25.27 9.92
N ARG A 38 20.06 -26.13 9.49
CA ARG A 38 19.81 -27.22 8.56
C ARG A 38 18.75 -28.19 9.08
N SER A 39 18.84 -28.53 10.36
CA SER A 39 17.89 -29.42 11.03
C SER A 39 16.49 -28.82 11.08
N ILE A 40 16.37 -27.52 11.36
CA ILE A 40 15.11 -26.77 11.35
C ILE A 40 14.52 -26.76 9.94
N CYS A 41 15.30 -26.36 8.93
CA CYS A 41 14.85 -26.32 7.56
C CYS A 41 14.37 -27.68 7.04
N LYS A 42 15.07 -28.76 7.43
CA LYS A 42 14.65 -30.13 7.08
C LYS A 42 13.32 -30.51 7.72
N ARG A 43 13.12 -30.17 9.01
CA ARG A 43 11.88 -30.39 9.74
C ARG A 43 10.72 -29.66 9.10
N GLU A 44 10.91 -28.38 8.77
CA GLU A 44 9.88 -27.50 8.19
C GLU A 44 9.74 -27.67 6.65
N ARG A 45 10.47 -28.61 6.04
CA ARG A 45 10.50 -28.82 4.58
C ARG A 45 10.82 -27.53 3.78
N CYS A 46 11.65 -26.68 4.35
CA CYS A 46 12.07 -25.42 3.75
C CYS A 46 13.40 -25.62 3.00
N PRO A 47 13.43 -25.60 1.67
CA PRO A 47 14.67 -25.76 0.92
C PRO A 47 15.56 -24.53 1.12
N PHE A 48 16.84 -24.74 1.38
CA PHE A 48 17.84 -23.68 1.45
C PHE A 48 19.16 -24.11 0.83
N SER A 49 20.01 -23.16 0.54
CA SER A 49 21.38 -23.40 0.05
C SER A 49 22.35 -22.39 0.67
N VAL A 50 23.55 -22.83 0.97
CA VAL A 50 24.65 -21.93 1.35
C VAL A 50 25.18 -21.32 0.06
N VAL A 51 24.98 -20.02 -0.12
CA VAL A 51 25.30 -19.29 -1.36
C VAL A 51 26.61 -18.51 -1.28
N GLY A 52 27.24 -18.43 -0.10
CA GLY A 52 28.49 -17.70 0.08
C GLY A 52 28.88 -17.54 1.53
N LYS A 53 29.91 -16.77 1.76
CA LYS A 53 30.42 -16.37 3.09
C LYS A 53 30.60 -14.86 3.12
N THR A 54 30.35 -14.27 4.30
CA THR A 54 30.67 -12.86 4.54
C THR A 54 32.20 -12.71 4.65
N VAL A 55 32.70 -11.64 4.07
CA VAL A 55 34.13 -11.30 4.08
C VAL A 55 34.33 -9.87 4.59
N ASN A 56 35.52 -9.56 5.08
CA ASN A 56 35.83 -8.20 5.54
C ASN A 56 36.12 -7.21 4.39
N GLU A 57 36.24 -7.71 3.16
CA GLU A 57 36.45 -6.87 1.99
C GLU A 57 35.15 -6.08 1.71
N LYS A 58 35.30 -4.80 1.45
CA LYS A 58 34.17 -3.92 1.07
C LYS A 58 33.80 -4.11 -0.40
N SER A 59 33.50 -5.35 -0.80
CA SER A 59 33.12 -5.71 -2.15
C SER A 59 32.09 -6.85 -2.15
N ILE A 60 31.29 -6.91 -3.22
CA ILE A 60 30.45 -8.06 -3.54
C ILE A 60 31.09 -8.81 -4.70
N LYS A 61 31.35 -10.11 -4.50
CA LYS A 61 31.87 -10.98 -5.52
C LYS A 61 30.89 -12.12 -5.79
N LEU A 62 30.55 -12.34 -7.05
CA LEU A 62 29.78 -13.49 -7.50
C LEU A 62 30.69 -14.37 -8.35
N ILE A 63 30.99 -15.56 -7.85
CA ILE A 63 31.95 -16.50 -8.44
C ILE A 63 31.20 -17.76 -8.86
N ASP A 64 31.43 -18.21 -10.08
CA ASP A 64 30.93 -19.48 -10.60
C ASP A 64 32.12 -20.26 -11.14
N GLY A 65 32.56 -21.27 -10.40
CA GLY A 65 33.81 -22.00 -10.68
C GLY A 65 35.03 -21.07 -10.62
N LEU A 66 35.70 -20.90 -11.74
CA LEU A 66 36.86 -20.01 -11.87
C LEU A 66 36.53 -18.61 -12.41
N THR A 67 35.26 -18.34 -12.69
CA THR A 67 34.84 -17.08 -13.31
C THR A 67 34.19 -16.17 -12.28
N SER A 68 34.74 -14.98 -12.13
CA SER A 68 34.05 -13.90 -11.39
C SER A 68 33.09 -13.16 -12.33
N HIS A 69 31.81 -13.24 -12.06
CA HIS A 69 30.76 -12.58 -12.84
C HIS A 69 30.47 -11.18 -12.34
N VAL A 70 30.62 -10.98 -11.04
CA VAL A 70 30.47 -9.68 -10.35
C VAL A 70 31.67 -9.53 -9.42
N ASP A 71 32.33 -8.41 -9.50
CA ASP A 71 33.33 -7.95 -8.53
C ASP A 71 33.19 -6.44 -8.43
N VAL A 72 32.39 -6.01 -7.45
CA VAL A 72 31.96 -4.60 -7.33
C VAL A 72 32.25 -4.09 -5.92
N PRO A 73 32.99 -2.99 -5.78
CA PRO A 73 33.17 -2.34 -4.50
C PRO A 73 31.83 -1.88 -3.91
N LEU A 74 31.63 -2.05 -2.60
CA LEU A 74 30.41 -1.59 -1.91
C LEU A 74 30.18 -0.08 -2.07
N GLY A 75 31.25 0.71 -2.14
CA GLY A 75 31.16 2.16 -2.40
C GLY A 75 30.52 2.51 -3.74
N MET A 76 30.61 1.63 -4.74
CA MET A 76 29.93 1.81 -6.01
C MET A 76 28.44 1.50 -5.92
N LEU A 77 28.05 0.55 -5.07
CA LEU A 77 26.65 0.16 -4.88
C LEU A 77 25.91 1.07 -3.90
N PHE A 78 26.57 1.49 -2.81
CA PHE A 78 26.00 2.25 -1.73
C PHE A 78 26.65 3.62 -1.54
N GLY A 79 27.46 4.06 -2.50
CA GLY A 79 28.11 5.36 -2.47
C GLY A 79 27.15 6.52 -2.73
N ASP A 80 27.71 7.72 -2.86
CA ASP A 80 26.93 8.93 -3.10
C ASP A 80 26.22 8.83 -4.48
N LEU A 81 24.94 8.52 -4.44
CA LEU A 81 24.10 8.58 -5.63
C LEU A 81 23.92 10.04 -6.06
N PRO A 82 23.93 10.32 -7.37
CA PRO A 82 23.66 11.66 -7.87
C PRO A 82 22.26 12.09 -7.42
N LYS A 83 22.17 13.26 -6.81
CA LYS A 83 20.89 13.82 -6.38
C LYS A 83 20.01 14.09 -7.59
N THR A 84 18.89 13.45 -7.67
CA THR A 84 17.88 13.73 -8.71
C THR A 84 17.33 15.13 -8.51
N LYS A 85 17.44 15.97 -9.54
CA LYS A 85 16.85 17.32 -9.55
C LYS A 85 15.54 17.25 -10.31
N ILE A 86 14.44 17.43 -9.61
CA ILE A 86 13.11 17.52 -10.20
C ILE A 86 12.80 19.01 -10.41
N LYS A 87 12.55 19.42 -11.65
CA LYS A 87 12.05 20.75 -11.95
C LYS A 87 10.55 20.78 -11.67
N ILE A 88 10.14 21.65 -10.78
CA ILE A 88 8.74 21.92 -10.50
C ILE A 88 8.36 23.17 -11.28
N VAL A 89 7.31 23.06 -12.07
CA VAL A 89 6.68 24.20 -12.72
C VAL A 89 5.44 24.55 -11.89
N THR A 90 5.35 25.78 -11.41
CA THR A 90 4.15 26.25 -10.70
C THR A 90 2.98 26.29 -11.68
N LYS A 91 1.90 25.63 -11.33
CA LYS A 91 0.65 25.70 -12.09
C LYS A 91 0.07 27.11 -12.03
N ASN A 92 -0.45 27.56 -13.15
CA ASN A 92 -1.57 28.48 -13.08
C ASN A 92 -2.73 27.75 -12.40
N THR A 93 -3.27 28.33 -11.35
CA THR A 93 -4.47 27.79 -10.67
C THR A 93 -5.53 27.51 -11.74
N LYS A 94 -5.93 26.24 -11.85
CA LYS A 94 -7.08 25.89 -12.68
C LYS A 94 -8.29 26.57 -12.04
N GLU A 95 -8.82 27.58 -12.70
CA GLU A 95 -10.13 28.09 -12.34
C GLU A 95 -11.15 27.03 -12.74
N PHE A 96 -11.83 26.47 -11.77
CA PHE A 96 -12.95 25.57 -12.02
C PHE A 96 -14.22 26.41 -12.06
N GLU A 97 -15.00 26.25 -13.11
CA GLU A 97 -16.35 26.83 -13.15
C GLU A 97 -17.16 26.28 -11.97
N THR A 98 -17.71 27.17 -11.19
CA THR A 98 -18.66 26.80 -10.13
C THR A 98 -19.97 26.44 -10.84
N LEU A 99 -20.23 25.16 -10.97
CA LEU A 99 -21.52 24.69 -11.45
C LEU A 99 -22.55 24.88 -10.31
N GLU A 100 -23.62 25.60 -10.60
CA GLU A 100 -24.81 25.59 -9.74
C GLU A 100 -25.71 24.42 -10.20
N PRO A 101 -25.63 23.25 -9.56
CA PRO A 101 -26.42 22.12 -9.99
C PRO A 101 -27.90 22.35 -9.67
N LYS A 102 -28.78 22.11 -10.62
CA LYS A 102 -30.17 21.88 -10.30
C LYS A 102 -30.28 20.53 -9.59
N ILE A 103 -30.58 20.54 -8.32
CA ILE A 103 -30.69 19.35 -7.50
C ILE A 103 -32.05 18.74 -7.74
N ASP A 104 -32.09 17.55 -8.35
CA ASP A 104 -33.22 16.63 -8.34
C ASP A 104 -32.87 15.48 -7.37
N LEU A 105 -33.35 15.60 -6.14
CA LEU A 105 -32.92 14.69 -5.07
C LEU A 105 -33.20 13.21 -5.37
N GLU A 106 -34.29 12.89 -6.01
CA GLU A 106 -34.69 11.51 -6.30
C GLU A 106 -33.82 10.92 -7.42
N HIS A 107 -33.65 11.67 -8.49
CA HIS A 107 -32.81 11.30 -9.62
C HIS A 107 -31.33 11.21 -9.23
N ASP A 108 -30.82 12.23 -8.52
CA ASP A 108 -29.43 12.31 -8.12
C ASP A 108 -29.06 11.20 -7.11
N LEU A 109 -29.98 10.86 -6.20
CA LEU A 109 -29.79 9.72 -5.28
C LEU A 109 -29.67 8.40 -6.04
N GLU A 110 -30.50 8.17 -7.04
CA GLU A 110 -30.41 6.96 -7.89
C GLU A 110 -29.07 6.91 -8.63
N LEU A 111 -28.63 8.01 -9.22
CA LEU A 111 -27.32 8.09 -9.90
C LEU A 111 -26.17 7.77 -8.95
N VAL A 112 -26.18 8.36 -7.75
CA VAL A 112 -25.14 8.10 -6.73
C VAL A 112 -25.11 6.63 -6.31
N LEU A 113 -26.28 6.04 -6.02
CA LEU A 113 -26.38 4.65 -5.58
C LEU A 113 -25.95 3.65 -6.67
N ARG A 114 -26.15 3.99 -7.95
CA ARG A 114 -25.71 3.20 -9.09
C ARG A 114 -24.27 3.45 -9.50
N HIS A 115 -23.64 4.50 -9.00
CA HIS A 115 -22.27 4.83 -9.36
C HIS A 115 -21.31 3.68 -8.99
N PRO A 116 -20.38 3.26 -9.87
CA PRO A 116 -19.48 2.13 -9.61
C PRO A 116 -18.67 2.23 -8.31
N SER A 117 -18.34 3.44 -7.86
CA SER A 117 -17.63 3.66 -6.59
C SER A 117 -18.51 3.48 -5.35
N VAL A 118 -19.83 3.53 -5.49
CA VAL A 118 -20.81 3.46 -4.38
C VAL A 118 -21.57 2.15 -4.38
N SER A 119 -21.89 1.60 -5.56
CA SER A 119 -22.65 0.38 -5.71
C SER A 119 -22.01 -0.83 -5.02
N SER A 120 -22.81 -1.87 -4.79
CA SER A 120 -22.37 -3.09 -4.07
C SER A 120 -21.10 -3.70 -4.66
N LYS A 121 -20.16 -4.05 -3.80
CA LYS A 121 -18.91 -4.75 -4.12
C LYS A 121 -18.95 -6.23 -3.69
N GLN A 122 -20.13 -6.75 -3.40
CA GLN A 122 -20.29 -8.14 -2.93
C GLN A 122 -19.61 -9.14 -3.86
N PHE A 123 -19.66 -8.93 -5.17
CA PHE A 123 -19.01 -9.80 -6.14
C PHE A 123 -17.50 -9.86 -5.97
N LEU A 124 -16.84 -8.75 -5.62
CA LEU A 124 -15.39 -8.71 -5.36
C LEU A 124 -15.02 -9.49 -4.10
N ILE A 125 -15.86 -9.40 -3.06
CA ILE A 125 -15.62 -10.09 -1.80
C ILE A 125 -15.84 -11.59 -1.92
N THR A 126 -16.79 -12.02 -2.76
CA THR A 126 -17.21 -13.43 -2.87
C THR A 126 -16.44 -14.24 -3.91
N ILE A 127 -15.70 -13.58 -4.83
CA ILE A 127 -14.91 -14.26 -5.87
C ILE A 127 -13.61 -14.84 -5.29
N GLY A 128 -12.94 -14.13 -4.39
CA GLY A 128 -11.67 -14.53 -3.80
C GLY A 128 -11.82 -15.16 -2.42
N ASP A 129 -10.67 -15.34 -1.75
CA ASP A 129 -10.62 -15.80 -0.37
C ASP A 129 -11.19 -14.72 0.56
N ARG A 130 -12.32 -15.05 1.15
CA ARG A 130 -13.06 -14.11 1.99
C ARG A 130 -12.42 -13.94 3.36
N SER A 131 -11.94 -15.04 3.93
CA SER A 131 -11.23 -15.07 5.20
C SER A 131 -10.14 -16.13 5.17
N VAL A 132 -8.97 -15.81 5.70
CA VAL A 132 -7.81 -16.69 5.75
C VAL A 132 -7.29 -16.77 7.18
N GLY A 133 -6.80 -17.97 7.58
CA GLY A 133 -6.11 -18.20 8.85
C GLY A 133 -6.99 -18.41 10.07
N GLY A 134 -8.30 -18.27 9.98
CA GLY A 134 -9.25 -18.62 11.06
C GLY A 134 -9.26 -17.68 12.27
N LEU A 135 -8.46 -16.62 12.30
CA LEU A 135 -8.41 -15.64 13.39
C LEU A 135 -9.19 -14.35 13.08
N THR A 136 -9.94 -14.32 11.98
CA THR A 136 -10.81 -13.19 11.60
C THR A 136 -11.93 -13.02 12.63
N VAL A 137 -12.01 -11.85 13.23
CA VAL A 137 -13.03 -11.51 14.24
C VAL A 137 -14.30 -10.97 13.59
N ARG A 138 -14.15 -10.23 12.51
CA ARG A 138 -15.25 -9.66 11.73
C ARG A 138 -15.04 -9.96 10.26
N ASP A 139 -16.11 -10.45 9.64
CA ASP A 139 -16.19 -10.64 8.20
C ASP A 139 -16.36 -9.28 7.49
N GLN A 140 -16.02 -9.23 6.21
CA GLN A 140 -16.23 -8.05 5.36
C GLN A 140 -17.73 -7.70 5.24
N MET A 141 -18.59 -8.71 5.18
CA MET A 141 -20.04 -8.55 5.17
C MET A 141 -20.57 -8.81 6.57
N VAL A 142 -21.26 -7.83 7.14
CA VAL A 142 -21.74 -7.87 8.53
C VAL A 142 -23.26 -7.96 8.63
N GLY A 143 -23.75 -8.25 9.82
CA GLY A 143 -25.17 -8.39 10.12
C GLY A 143 -25.76 -9.73 9.68
N ARG A 144 -27.00 -9.96 10.09
CA ARG A 144 -27.71 -11.23 9.86
C ARG A 144 -27.83 -11.61 8.38
N TYR A 145 -28.00 -10.62 7.52
CA TYR A 145 -28.20 -10.82 6.09
C TYR A 145 -26.90 -10.66 5.27
N GLN A 146 -25.80 -10.32 5.91
CA GLN A 146 -24.51 -10.12 5.29
C GLN A 146 -24.56 -9.14 4.10
N VAL A 147 -25.24 -8.02 4.25
CA VAL A 147 -25.39 -6.98 3.22
C VAL A 147 -24.48 -5.78 3.50
N PRO A 148 -24.47 -5.18 4.72
CA PRO A 148 -23.56 -4.08 4.99
C PRO A 148 -22.10 -4.53 4.97
N THR A 149 -21.21 -3.68 4.49
CA THR A 149 -19.77 -3.92 4.50
C THR A 149 -19.11 -3.35 5.76
N SER A 150 -18.06 -4.01 6.22
CA SER A 150 -17.13 -3.48 7.23
C SER A 150 -15.95 -2.80 6.53
N ASN A 151 -15.58 -1.60 6.96
CA ASN A 151 -14.47 -0.83 6.39
C ASN A 151 -13.15 -1.03 7.15
N TYR A 152 -13.08 -2.03 8.01
CA TYR A 152 -11.86 -2.45 8.69
C TYR A 152 -11.73 -3.97 8.69
N ALA A 153 -10.49 -4.45 8.73
CA ALA A 153 -10.16 -5.85 8.97
C ALA A 153 -9.74 -6.00 10.44
N LEU A 154 -10.30 -6.97 11.15
CA LEU A 154 -9.99 -7.23 12.54
C LEU A 154 -9.66 -8.70 12.75
N SER A 155 -8.46 -8.97 13.26
CA SER A 155 -8.00 -10.31 13.61
C SER A 155 -7.67 -10.42 15.09
N SER A 156 -7.89 -11.60 15.66
CA SER A 156 -7.45 -11.95 17.02
C SER A 156 -6.01 -12.43 17.02
N SER A 157 -5.27 -12.17 18.07
CA SER A 157 -3.91 -12.68 18.24
C SER A 157 -3.86 -14.19 18.50
N SER A 158 -4.95 -14.80 18.96
CA SER A 158 -5.11 -16.25 19.14
C SER A 158 -6.58 -16.61 19.34
N PHE A 159 -6.90 -17.91 19.33
CA PHE A 159 -8.26 -18.40 19.55
C PHE A 159 -8.80 -18.16 20.96
N ILE A 160 -7.97 -17.87 21.94
CA ILE A 160 -8.35 -17.64 23.35
C ILE A 160 -8.09 -16.21 23.83
N SER A 161 -7.42 -15.40 23.03
CA SER A 161 -7.09 -14.01 23.39
C SER A 161 -8.22 -13.07 22.96
N LYS A 162 -8.50 -12.06 23.81
CA LYS A 162 -9.30 -10.92 23.39
C LYS A 162 -8.49 -9.83 22.69
N ARG A 163 -7.17 -9.93 22.71
CA ARG A 163 -6.28 -8.98 22.01
C ARG A 163 -6.25 -9.30 20.53
N GLY A 164 -6.04 -8.27 19.73
CA GLY A 164 -5.95 -8.42 18.29
C GLY A 164 -5.31 -7.23 17.60
N GLU A 165 -5.49 -7.18 16.30
CA GLU A 165 -4.97 -6.14 15.42
C GLU A 165 -6.06 -5.72 14.44
N VAL A 166 -6.13 -4.41 14.19
CA VAL A 166 -7.04 -3.83 13.21
C VAL A 166 -6.24 -3.20 12.08
N ALA A 167 -6.74 -3.34 10.87
CA ALA A 167 -6.26 -2.65 9.68
C ALA A 167 -7.43 -1.94 8.99
N ALA A 168 -7.16 -0.75 8.45
CA ALA A 168 -8.11 -0.03 7.60
C ALA A 168 -7.37 0.76 6.51
N ILE A 169 -8.11 1.17 5.49
CA ILE A 169 -7.59 1.92 4.35
C ILE A 169 -8.32 3.25 4.23
N GLY A 170 -7.62 4.26 3.72
CA GLY A 170 -8.17 5.53 3.30
C GLY A 170 -7.53 6.01 2.01
N GLU A 171 -8.34 6.54 1.08
CA GLU A 171 -7.91 7.07 -0.21
C GLU A 171 -8.91 8.09 -0.75
N LYS A 172 -8.42 9.13 -1.44
CA LYS A 172 -9.29 10.13 -2.12
C LYS A 172 -8.62 10.68 -3.39
N PRO A 173 -8.28 9.83 -4.38
CA PRO A 173 -7.53 10.29 -5.56
C PRO A 173 -8.31 11.29 -6.41
N GLN A 174 -9.65 11.25 -6.42
CA GLN A 174 -10.48 12.18 -7.18
C GLN A 174 -10.29 13.63 -6.71
N ILE A 175 -10.06 13.83 -5.43
CA ILE A 175 -9.82 15.16 -4.84
C ILE A 175 -8.46 15.71 -5.25
N ALA A 176 -7.46 14.85 -5.52
CA ALA A 176 -6.13 15.29 -5.91
C ALA A 176 -6.10 16.04 -7.26
N ILE A 177 -7.10 15.84 -8.12
CA ILE A 177 -7.24 16.58 -9.38
C ILE A 177 -7.40 18.08 -9.10
N PHE A 178 -8.06 18.42 -8.00
CA PHE A 178 -8.38 19.80 -7.59
C PHE A 178 -7.41 20.30 -6.52
N ASN A 179 -7.15 19.46 -5.52
CA ASN A 179 -6.35 19.82 -4.36
C ASN A 179 -5.62 18.58 -3.77
N PRO A 180 -4.34 18.39 -4.12
CA PRO A 180 -3.54 17.26 -3.64
C PRO A 180 -3.41 17.21 -2.11
N SER A 181 -3.27 18.36 -1.48
CA SER A 181 -3.18 18.47 0.00
C SER A 181 -4.47 18.01 0.67
N ALA A 182 -5.62 18.45 0.16
CA ALA A 182 -6.93 18.02 0.67
C ALA A 182 -7.15 16.53 0.46
N SER A 183 -6.75 15.99 -0.69
CA SER A 183 -6.84 14.56 -1.00
C SER A 183 -6.17 13.70 0.06
N LEU A 184 -4.92 14.03 0.43
CA LEU A 184 -4.18 13.23 1.41
C LEU A 184 -4.70 13.43 2.84
N ARG A 185 -5.14 14.64 3.21
CA ARG A 185 -5.80 14.87 4.51
C ARG A 185 -7.12 14.12 4.63
N MET A 186 -7.92 14.09 3.56
CA MET A 186 -9.17 13.33 3.53
C MET A 186 -8.93 11.82 3.55
N ALA A 187 -7.92 11.33 2.84
CA ALA A 187 -7.51 9.92 2.89
C ALA A 187 -7.10 9.51 4.31
N PHE A 188 -6.33 10.35 5.01
CA PHE A 188 -5.98 10.14 6.40
C PHE A 188 -7.22 10.15 7.31
N GLY A 189 -8.13 11.10 7.12
CA GLY A 189 -9.38 11.19 7.87
C GLY A 189 -10.28 9.96 7.70
N GLU A 190 -10.44 9.48 6.47
CA GLU A 190 -11.19 8.26 6.17
C GLU A 190 -10.58 7.04 6.87
N LEU A 191 -9.26 6.86 6.78
CA LEU A 191 -8.55 5.79 7.46
C LEU A 191 -8.81 5.82 8.98
N ILE A 192 -8.67 6.98 9.62
CA ILE A 192 -8.88 7.11 11.07
C ILE A 192 -10.34 6.82 11.44
N LEU A 193 -11.31 7.32 10.68
CA LEU A 193 -12.73 7.04 10.90
C LEU A 193 -13.06 5.55 10.79
N ASN A 194 -12.41 4.84 9.85
CA ASN A 194 -12.55 3.39 9.74
C ASN A 194 -11.92 2.67 10.95
N LEU A 195 -10.74 3.10 11.40
CA LEU A 195 -10.02 2.48 12.53
C LEU A 195 -10.75 2.67 13.87
N ILE A 196 -11.36 3.82 14.13
CA ILE A 196 -12.03 4.10 15.42
C ILE A 196 -13.32 3.30 15.64
N SER A 197 -13.79 2.56 14.64
CA SER A 197 -14.84 1.55 14.81
C SER A 197 -14.38 0.39 15.72
N VAL A 198 -13.11 0.33 16.03
CA VAL A 198 -12.48 -0.64 16.92
C VAL A 198 -11.79 0.10 18.07
N PRO A 199 -11.85 -0.38 19.32
CA PRO A 199 -11.21 0.29 20.45
C PRO A 199 -9.70 0.23 20.36
N ILE A 200 -9.08 1.18 19.68
CA ILE A 200 -7.63 1.41 19.68
C ILE A 200 -7.27 2.25 20.92
N ALA A 201 -6.13 1.96 21.54
CA ALA A 201 -5.75 2.60 22.79
C ALA A 201 -5.41 4.08 22.62
N ASN A 202 -4.77 4.46 21.53
CA ASN A 202 -4.32 5.82 21.24
C ASN A 202 -4.01 5.96 19.75
N ILE A 203 -4.37 7.10 19.16
CA ILE A 203 -4.10 7.42 17.76
C ILE A 203 -2.59 7.43 17.45
N GLY A 204 -1.76 7.94 18.35
CA GLY A 204 -0.29 7.93 18.21
C GLY A 204 0.35 6.53 18.25
N LYS A 205 -0.44 5.45 18.44
CA LYS A 205 -0.01 4.06 18.30
C LYS A 205 -0.43 3.43 16.98
N VAL A 206 -1.13 4.18 16.14
CA VAL A 206 -1.40 3.79 14.75
C VAL A 206 -0.11 3.92 13.94
N VAL A 207 0.14 2.92 13.12
CA VAL A 207 1.29 2.89 12.21
C VAL A 207 0.75 2.79 10.79
N LEU A 208 1.28 3.60 9.89
CA LEU A 208 0.81 3.65 8.51
C LEU A 208 1.81 3.03 7.54
N SER A 209 1.27 2.43 6.49
CA SER A 209 1.95 2.24 5.21
C SER A 209 1.34 3.21 4.19
N ALA A 210 2.18 3.96 3.47
CA ALA A 210 1.71 4.90 2.47
C ALA A 210 2.16 4.46 1.07
N ASN A 211 1.18 4.20 0.18
CA ASN A 211 1.43 3.90 -1.21
C ASN A 211 1.18 5.14 -2.05
N TRP A 212 2.18 5.51 -2.85
CA TRP A 212 2.16 6.69 -3.70
C TRP A 212 2.15 6.28 -5.16
N MET A 213 1.23 6.81 -5.93
CA MET A 213 1.14 6.60 -7.36
C MET A 213 1.02 7.94 -8.06
N ALA A 214 1.95 8.19 -8.99
CA ALA A 214 2.02 9.43 -9.76
C ALA A 214 2.69 9.18 -11.12
N ALA A 215 2.42 10.02 -12.10
CA ALA A 215 3.16 10.05 -13.36
C ALA A 215 4.33 11.06 -13.22
N SER A 216 5.43 10.61 -12.62
CA SER A 216 6.61 11.45 -12.44
C SER A 216 7.22 11.85 -13.80
N GLY A 217 7.65 13.10 -13.91
CA GLY A 217 8.15 13.66 -15.17
C GLY A 217 7.14 14.52 -15.91
N GLU A 218 5.85 14.35 -15.66
CA GLU A 218 4.84 15.34 -16.06
C GLU A 218 4.90 16.53 -15.10
N ASN A 219 4.94 17.75 -15.65
CA ASN A 219 5.28 18.97 -14.90
C ASN A 219 4.39 19.18 -13.66
N ASP A 220 3.11 18.91 -13.80
CA ASP A 220 2.11 19.15 -12.76
C ASP A 220 2.11 18.06 -11.68
N ASN A 221 2.32 16.81 -12.05
CA ASN A 221 2.23 15.69 -11.13
C ASN A 221 3.33 15.66 -10.08
N ASN A 222 4.49 16.23 -10.38
CA ASN A 222 5.57 16.39 -9.40
C ASN A 222 5.21 17.39 -8.30
N LEU A 223 4.52 18.48 -8.66
CA LEU A 223 4.03 19.46 -7.68
C LEU A 223 2.96 18.84 -6.80
N ASP A 224 1.97 18.17 -7.42
CA ASP A 224 0.89 17.49 -6.71
C ASP A 224 1.42 16.47 -5.69
N LEU A 225 2.43 15.70 -6.10
CA LEU A 225 3.09 14.74 -5.20
C LEU A 225 3.73 15.43 -3.99
N ILE A 226 4.46 16.52 -4.20
CA ILE A 226 5.13 17.27 -3.12
C ILE A 226 4.12 17.88 -2.16
N GLU A 227 3.04 18.48 -2.68
CA GLU A 227 1.98 19.08 -1.86
C GLU A 227 1.24 18.01 -1.04
N GLY A 228 0.92 16.88 -1.67
CA GLY A 228 0.30 15.75 -0.97
C GLY A 228 1.18 15.18 0.14
N VAL A 229 2.48 14.95 -0.15
CA VAL A 229 3.44 14.44 0.84
C VAL A 229 3.61 15.41 2.00
N LYS A 230 3.72 16.70 1.74
CA LYS A 230 3.82 17.74 2.80
C LYS A 230 2.59 17.73 3.70
N ALA A 231 1.39 17.75 3.11
CA ALA A 231 0.14 17.77 3.86
C ALA A 231 -0.04 16.53 4.75
N LEU A 232 0.33 15.35 4.23
CA LEU A 232 0.30 14.12 5.01
C LEU A 232 1.35 14.14 6.12
N SER A 233 2.56 14.58 5.83
CA SER A 233 3.63 14.68 6.82
C SER A 233 3.26 15.62 7.98
N GLU A 234 2.68 16.78 7.68
CA GLU A 234 2.23 17.75 8.68
C GLU A 234 1.22 17.13 9.64
N ILE A 235 0.13 16.54 9.13
CA ILE A 235 -0.91 15.94 9.99
C ILE A 235 -0.40 14.72 10.78
N CYS A 236 0.48 13.93 10.18
CA CYS A 236 1.08 12.79 10.88
C CYS A 236 2.02 13.23 12.02
N CYS A 237 2.81 14.29 11.81
CA CYS A 237 3.67 14.86 12.85
C CYS A 237 2.84 15.48 13.98
N GLU A 238 1.75 16.20 13.66
CA GLU A 238 0.86 16.82 14.64
C GLU A 238 0.18 15.78 15.54
N LEU A 239 -0.25 14.65 14.97
CA LEU A 239 -0.94 13.59 15.69
C LEU A 239 -0.02 12.50 16.25
N GLY A 240 1.28 12.56 15.99
CA GLY A 240 2.26 11.57 16.43
C GLY A 240 2.11 10.21 15.76
N VAL A 241 1.62 10.16 14.51
CA VAL A 241 1.42 8.94 13.73
C VAL A 241 2.64 8.70 12.84
N ALA A 242 3.18 7.48 12.85
CA ALA A 242 4.37 7.13 12.07
C ALA A 242 4.02 6.46 10.73
N ILE A 243 4.83 6.75 9.70
CA ILE A 243 4.80 6.09 8.39
C ILE A 243 6.17 5.43 8.15
N PRO A 244 6.43 4.25 8.72
CA PRO A 244 7.74 3.60 8.62
C PRO A 244 7.96 2.91 7.27
N VAL A 245 6.92 2.60 6.53
CA VAL A 245 6.98 1.87 5.28
C VAL A 245 6.03 2.46 4.23
N GLY A 246 6.32 2.16 2.99
CA GLY A 246 5.49 2.56 1.88
C GLY A 246 6.03 2.01 0.56
N LYS A 247 5.33 2.31 -0.51
CA LYS A 247 5.69 1.94 -1.87
C LYS A 247 5.36 3.09 -2.79
N ASP A 248 6.13 3.25 -3.84
CA ASP A 248 5.87 4.22 -4.90
C ASP A 248 5.72 3.55 -6.27
N SER A 249 4.87 4.12 -7.11
CA SER A 249 4.72 3.80 -8.52
C SER A 249 4.69 5.12 -9.28
N MET A 250 5.84 5.49 -9.86
CA MET A 250 6.02 6.83 -10.44
C MET A 250 5.83 6.88 -11.95
N SER A 251 5.38 5.81 -12.58
CA SER A 251 5.17 5.71 -14.03
C SER A 251 3.68 5.50 -14.38
N MET A 252 2.79 6.23 -13.72
CA MET A 252 1.34 6.07 -13.85
C MET A 252 0.79 6.79 -15.09
N ARG A 253 1.33 6.42 -16.23
CA ARG A 253 0.95 6.88 -17.56
C ARG A 253 0.88 5.71 -18.53
N THR A 254 -0.09 5.73 -19.41
CA THR A 254 -0.22 4.79 -20.52
C THR A 254 -0.38 5.56 -21.82
N ASP A 255 0.48 5.25 -22.78
CA ASP A 255 0.42 5.81 -24.13
C ASP A 255 0.15 4.68 -25.12
N TRP A 256 -0.72 4.91 -26.11
CA TRP A 256 -0.95 3.96 -27.18
C TRP A 256 -1.31 4.68 -28.48
N ASN A 257 -1.16 3.98 -29.59
CA ASN A 257 -1.57 4.43 -30.90
C ASN A 257 -2.71 3.56 -31.41
N GLU A 258 -3.77 4.17 -31.86
CA GLU A 258 -4.90 3.48 -32.48
C GLU A 258 -5.38 4.29 -33.68
N ASN A 259 -5.51 3.64 -34.84
CA ASN A 259 -5.92 4.25 -36.10
C ASN A 259 -5.08 5.49 -36.47
N HIS A 260 -3.76 5.42 -36.32
CA HIS A 260 -2.79 6.51 -36.55
C HIS A 260 -2.99 7.75 -35.66
N LYS A 261 -3.70 7.60 -34.54
CA LYS A 261 -3.87 8.64 -33.55
C LYS A 261 -3.21 8.21 -32.24
N ASP A 262 -2.41 9.11 -31.65
CA ASP A 262 -1.77 8.90 -30.36
C ASP A 262 -2.75 9.25 -29.25
N TYR A 263 -2.80 8.38 -28.26
CA TYR A 263 -3.59 8.54 -27.04
C TYR A 263 -2.68 8.45 -25.83
N SER A 264 -3.03 9.18 -24.79
CA SER A 264 -2.35 9.16 -23.52
C SER A 264 -3.35 9.28 -22.38
N VAL A 265 -3.17 8.46 -21.35
CA VAL A 265 -3.90 8.56 -20.08
C VAL A 265 -2.88 8.69 -18.97
N VAL A 266 -3.06 9.73 -18.16
CA VAL A 266 -2.22 10.03 -17.00
C VAL A 266 -3.09 9.94 -15.75
N SER A 267 -2.67 9.11 -14.78
CA SER A 267 -3.36 9.01 -13.49
C SER A 267 -3.14 10.28 -12.67
N PRO A 268 -4.17 10.76 -11.95
CA PRO A 268 -3.95 11.77 -10.91
C PRO A 268 -3.07 11.21 -9.79
N LEU A 269 -2.53 12.10 -8.95
CA LEU A 269 -1.87 11.67 -7.71
C LEU A 269 -2.83 10.80 -6.90
N SER A 270 -2.37 9.62 -6.53
CA SER A 270 -3.10 8.72 -5.65
C SER A 270 -2.24 8.37 -4.44
N GLY A 271 -2.70 8.74 -3.26
CA GLY A 271 -2.12 8.33 -1.99
C GLY A 271 -3.07 7.35 -1.31
N ILE A 272 -2.64 6.08 -1.17
CA ILE A 272 -3.40 5.05 -0.47
C ILE A 272 -2.72 4.81 0.87
N LEU A 273 -3.44 5.05 1.95
CA LEU A 273 -2.96 4.91 3.31
C LEU A 273 -3.56 3.65 3.93
N THR A 274 -2.72 2.76 4.43
CA THR A 274 -3.14 1.60 5.22
C THR A 274 -2.68 1.80 6.65
N GLY A 275 -3.61 1.83 7.59
CA GLY A 275 -3.33 1.98 9.02
C GLY A 275 -3.47 0.66 9.76
N LEU A 276 -2.57 0.44 10.70
CA LEU A 276 -2.50 -0.73 11.56
C LEU A 276 -2.46 -0.28 13.02
N ALA A 277 -3.23 -0.95 13.88
CA ALA A 277 -3.18 -0.69 15.31
C ALA A 277 -3.45 -1.95 16.13
N LYS A 278 -2.88 -2.00 17.35
CA LYS A 278 -3.19 -3.06 18.32
C LYS A 278 -4.52 -2.78 19.02
N VAL A 279 -5.30 -3.83 19.21
CA VAL A 279 -6.62 -3.82 19.83
C VAL A 279 -6.58 -4.56 21.16
N PRO A 280 -6.89 -3.89 22.28
CA PRO A 280 -6.93 -4.54 23.60
C PRO A 280 -8.03 -5.58 23.75
N ASP A 281 -9.21 -5.29 23.19
CA ASP A 281 -10.38 -6.18 23.23
C ASP A 281 -11.14 -6.14 21.90
N VAL A 282 -11.01 -7.20 21.13
CA VAL A 282 -11.65 -7.33 19.82
C VAL A 282 -13.17 -7.48 19.91
N SER A 283 -13.70 -7.87 21.08
CA SER A 283 -15.14 -8.05 21.27
C SER A 283 -15.91 -6.73 21.35
N ALA A 284 -15.21 -5.63 21.60
CA ALA A 284 -15.79 -4.28 21.69
C ALA A 284 -15.85 -3.55 20.33
N ALA A 285 -15.44 -4.19 19.24
CA ALA A 285 -15.54 -3.61 17.90
C ALA A 285 -17.01 -3.42 17.49
N ILE A 286 -17.31 -2.26 16.92
CA ILE A 286 -18.64 -1.93 16.39
C ILE A 286 -18.69 -2.21 14.90
N THR A 287 -19.90 -2.42 14.40
CA THR A 287 -20.17 -2.63 12.96
C THR A 287 -21.16 -1.57 12.47
N THR A 288 -21.43 -1.56 11.18
CA THR A 288 -22.44 -0.69 10.55
C THR A 288 -23.89 -1.08 10.92
N GLU A 289 -24.09 -2.18 11.64
CA GLU A 289 -25.40 -2.63 12.08
C GLU A 289 -25.88 -1.79 13.29
N LEU A 290 -27.00 -1.10 13.11
CA LEU A 290 -27.64 -0.34 14.19
C LEU A 290 -28.38 -1.28 15.16
N ARG A 291 -28.16 -1.10 16.44
CA ARG A 291 -28.83 -1.90 17.50
C ARG A 291 -30.12 -1.20 17.95
N SER A 292 -31.26 -1.88 17.81
CA SER A 292 -32.58 -1.33 18.14
C SER A 292 -32.76 -1.04 19.64
N ASN A 293 -31.98 -1.67 20.51
CA ASN A 293 -32.21 -1.63 21.99
C ASN A 293 -31.23 -0.72 22.73
N ALA A 294 -30.36 0.02 22.01
CA ALA A 294 -29.40 0.92 22.66
C ALA A 294 -29.67 2.37 22.30
N SER A 295 -29.43 3.26 23.24
CA SER A 295 -29.31 4.69 22.94
C SER A 295 -28.06 4.88 22.07
N GLN A 296 -28.24 5.20 20.82
CA GLN A 296 -27.17 5.41 19.85
C GLN A 296 -27.27 6.82 19.29
N SER A 297 -26.12 7.43 19.11
CA SER A 297 -25.99 8.70 18.39
C SER A 297 -25.28 8.46 17.06
N LEU A 298 -25.84 8.97 15.99
CA LEU A 298 -25.19 9.01 14.68
C LEU A 298 -24.43 10.32 14.56
N TYR A 299 -23.13 10.21 14.27
CA TYR A 299 -22.29 11.36 13.97
C TYR A 299 -21.97 11.32 12.48
N LEU A 300 -22.39 12.36 11.77
CA LEU A 300 -21.97 12.59 10.39
C LEU A 300 -20.78 13.53 10.41
N SER A 301 -19.63 13.03 10.01
CA SER A 301 -18.46 13.87 9.78
C SER A 301 -18.46 14.32 8.32
N LEU A 302 -18.72 15.59 8.12
CA LEU A 302 -18.47 16.27 6.83
C LEU A 302 -17.02 16.73 6.86
N ILE A 303 -16.08 15.78 6.71
CA ILE A 303 -14.65 16.09 6.72
C ILE A 303 -14.37 17.01 5.54
N HIS A 304 -14.36 18.27 5.81
CA HIS A 304 -13.88 19.37 4.98
C HIS A 304 -14.05 19.15 3.47
N ILE A 305 -15.24 19.39 3.04
CA ILE A 305 -15.51 19.65 1.62
C ILE A 305 -15.03 21.06 1.30
#